data_8574032678b03ce0a1b226ab019c3d2b
#
_entry.id   8574032678b03ce0a1b226ab019c3d2b
#
_cell.length_a   1.000
_cell.length_b   1.000
_cell.length_c   1.000
_cell.angle_alpha   90.00
_cell.angle_beta   90.00
_cell.angle_gamma   90.00
#
_symmetry.space_group_name_H-M   'P 1'
#
loop_
_entity.id
_entity.type
_entity.pdbx_description
1 polymer ?
#
loop_
_entity_poly.entity_id
_entity_poly.type
_entity_poly.pdbx_seq_one_letter_code
_entity_poly.pdbx_strand_id
1 'polypeptide(L)'
;PCPKSPHGCDTDPTGEYIVGSGKLAALIPVFSFTKIQQAIANKDFEGEFAGIPVIKYEAALHGEVKKPGLGPLHTEFDEKGNAYTSFFVSSEIVKWNVQSLEVLDRVPTYYSIGHLSVPGGPTAKPHGKYVVAYNKITKDRYLPTGPELTQSAQLYDISGDKMQLVLDFPTTGEPHYAESIPAEMVMPNSQKIYKLEENKHPYATLGEGQAKVERKGKEVHVYMTAIRSHLTPDNIEG
;
A
#
# COMPACT_ATOMS: atom_id res chain seq x y z
N PRO A 1 -1.78 -19.69 -16.92
CA PRO A 1 -0.58 -19.71 -16.04
C PRO A 1 -0.50 -18.42 -15.22
N CYS A 2 -0.05 -18.55 -13.97
CA CYS A 2 0.17 -17.42 -13.10
C CYS A 2 1.57 -16.82 -13.33
N PRO A 3 1.80 -15.53 -13.01
CA PRO A 3 3.13 -14.93 -13.02
C PRO A 3 4.10 -15.67 -12.09
N LYS A 4 5.40 -15.56 -12.36
CA LYS A 4 6.44 -16.22 -11.55
C LYS A 4 6.36 -15.78 -10.08
N SER A 5 6.31 -16.74 -9.15
CA SER A 5 6.06 -16.54 -7.73
C SER A 5 4.72 -15.83 -7.50
N PRO A 6 3.59 -16.53 -7.79
CA PRO A 6 2.25 -15.94 -7.67
C PRO A 6 2.03 -15.35 -6.29
N HIS A 7 1.37 -14.18 -6.23
CA HIS A 7 1.13 -13.50 -4.96
C HIS A 7 -0.29 -12.92 -4.89
N GLY A 8 -0.54 -11.70 -5.34
CA GLY A 8 -1.85 -11.08 -5.33
C GLY A 8 -2.76 -11.58 -6.46
N CYS A 9 -4.06 -11.59 -6.20
CA CYS A 9 -5.10 -11.81 -7.17
C CYS A 9 -6.28 -10.90 -6.79
N ASP A 10 -6.36 -9.74 -7.44
CA ASP A 10 -7.22 -8.64 -7.02
C ASP A 10 -8.24 -8.35 -8.13
N THR A 11 -9.51 -8.13 -7.75
CA THR A 11 -10.61 -7.90 -8.68
C THR A 11 -11.00 -6.44 -8.70
N ASP A 12 -11.13 -5.85 -9.90
CA ASP A 12 -11.54 -4.47 -10.06
C ASP A 12 -12.98 -4.22 -9.56
N PRO A 13 -13.37 -2.95 -9.29
CA PRO A 13 -14.68 -2.62 -8.75
C PRO A 13 -15.87 -3.05 -9.61
N THR A 14 -15.67 -3.28 -10.91
CA THR A 14 -16.74 -3.77 -11.81
C THR A 14 -16.95 -5.27 -11.72
N GLY A 15 -15.97 -6.01 -11.17
CA GLY A 15 -15.94 -7.47 -11.16
C GLY A 15 -15.55 -8.09 -12.50
N GLU A 16 -15.24 -7.28 -13.52
CA GLU A 16 -14.88 -7.76 -14.86
C GLU A 16 -13.40 -8.09 -14.99
N TYR A 17 -12.52 -7.32 -14.33
CA TYR A 17 -11.09 -7.48 -14.48
C TYR A 17 -10.44 -8.09 -13.24
N ILE A 18 -9.62 -9.11 -13.47
CA ILE A 18 -8.89 -9.83 -12.43
C ILE A 18 -7.40 -9.62 -12.67
N VAL A 19 -6.74 -8.99 -11.73
CA VAL A 19 -5.31 -8.65 -11.80
C VAL A 19 -4.50 -9.73 -11.13
N GLY A 20 -3.62 -10.39 -11.87
CA GLY A 20 -2.69 -11.37 -11.33
C GLY A 20 -1.33 -10.77 -11.05
N SER A 21 -0.75 -11.08 -9.90
CA SER A 21 0.57 -10.59 -9.51
C SER A 21 1.54 -11.71 -9.20
N GLY A 22 2.84 -11.43 -9.37
CA GLY A 22 3.90 -12.37 -9.05
C GLY A 22 5.19 -11.68 -8.63
N LYS A 23 5.69 -12.04 -7.45
CA LYS A 23 6.84 -11.39 -6.79
C LYS A 23 8.13 -11.37 -7.64
N LEU A 24 8.28 -12.31 -8.57
CA LEU A 24 9.45 -12.40 -9.45
C LEU A 24 9.08 -12.15 -10.93
N ALA A 25 7.96 -11.49 -11.17
CA ALA A 25 7.52 -11.09 -12.50
C ALA A 25 7.82 -9.62 -12.78
N ALA A 26 7.93 -9.28 -14.07
CA ALA A 26 8.09 -7.91 -14.56
C ALA A 26 6.92 -7.52 -15.47
N LEU A 27 5.76 -8.11 -15.24
CA LEU A 27 4.51 -7.83 -15.95
C LEU A 27 3.33 -8.09 -15.01
N ILE A 28 2.17 -7.51 -15.32
CA ILE A 28 0.91 -7.76 -14.63
C ILE A 28 -0.09 -8.27 -15.67
N PRO A 29 -0.49 -9.55 -15.63
CA PRO A 29 -1.58 -10.04 -16.44
C PRO A 29 -2.92 -9.56 -15.87
N VAL A 30 -3.80 -9.12 -16.74
CA VAL A 30 -5.18 -8.76 -16.43
C VAL A 30 -6.08 -9.69 -17.19
N PHE A 31 -6.91 -10.43 -16.47
CA PHE A 31 -7.86 -11.37 -17.04
C PHE A 31 -9.26 -10.73 -17.08
N SER A 32 -10.08 -11.13 -18.06
CA SER A 32 -11.48 -10.72 -18.16
C SER A 32 -12.38 -11.86 -17.68
N PHE A 33 -13.27 -11.56 -16.75
CA PHE A 33 -14.25 -12.54 -16.27
C PHE A 33 -15.15 -13.01 -17.41
N THR A 34 -15.62 -12.11 -18.25
CA THR A 34 -16.43 -12.43 -19.44
C THR A 34 -15.69 -13.37 -20.38
N LYS A 35 -14.41 -13.11 -20.68
CA LYS A 35 -13.59 -14.01 -21.52
C LYS A 35 -13.38 -15.38 -20.89
N ILE A 36 -13.19 -15.44 -19.56
CA ILE A 36 -13.10 -16.72 -18.85
C ILE A 36 -14.37 -17.53 -19.04
N GLN A 37 -15.55 -16.92 -18.87
CA GLN A 37 -16.84 -17.59 -19.07
C GLN A 37 -17.00 -18.08 -20.52
N GLN A 38 -16.64 -17.26 -21.49
CA GLN A 38 -16.64 -17.62 -22.92
C GLN A 38 -15.69 -18.78 -23.21
N ALA A 39 -14.47 -18.75 -22.69
CA ALA A 39 -13.50 -19.81 -22.89
C ALA A 39 -13.97 -21.16 -22.31
N ILE A 40 -14.64 -21.11 -21.16
CA ILE A 40 -15.28 -22.31 -20.57
C ILE A 40 -16.38 -22.84 -21.48
N ALA A 41 -17.29 -21.97 -21.95
CA ALA A 41 -18.38 -22.34 -22.81
C ALA A 41 -17.89 -22.93 -24.15
N ASN A 42 -16.86 -22.36 -24.72
CA ASN A 42 -16.23 -22.78 -25.98
C ASN A 42 -15.28 -23.97 -25.82
N LYS A 43 -14.97 -24.39 -24.59
CA LYS A 43 -13.96 -25.41 -24.27
C LYS A 43 -12.57 -25.06 -24.79
N ASP A 44 -12.19 -23.79 -24.69
CA ASP A 44 -10.86 -23.28 -25.08
C ASP A 44 -9.80 -23.68 -24.04
N PHE A 45 -9.54 -24.96 -23.98
CA PHE A 45 -8.58 -25.56 -23.05
C PHE A 45 -7.28 -25.95 -23.75
N GLU A 46 -6.15 -25.90 -23.03
CA GLU A 46 -4.83 -26.30 -23.48
C GLU A 46 -4.30 -27.58 -22.80
N GLY A 47 -5.12 -28.17 -21.93
CA GLY A 47 -4.75 -29.38 -21.23
C GLY A 47 -5.57 -29.57 -19.97
N GLU A 48 -5.04 -30.37 -19.07
CA GLU A 48 -5.65 -30.70 -17.78
C GLU A 48 -4.58 -30.72 -16.68
N PHE A 49 -4.93 -30.25 -15.53
CA PHE A 49 -4.13 -30.35 -14.32
C PHE A 49 -4.98 -30.88 -13.16
N ALA A 50 -4.59 -32.00 -12.58
CA ALA A 50 -5.29 -32.66 -11.47
C ALA A 50 -6.79 -32.87 -11.70
N GLY A 51 -7.19 -33.26 -12.93
CA GLY A 51 -8.58 -33.47 -13.32
C GLY A 51 -9.36 -32.19 -13.65
N ILE A 52 -8.71 -31.04 -13.67
CA ILE A 52 -9.31 -29.74 -13.96
C ILE A 52 -8.83 -29.24 -15.32
N PRO A 53 -9.73 -28.91 -16.26
CA PRO A 53 -9.35 -28.32 -17.55
C PRO A 53 -8.61 -27.01 -17.37
N VAL A 54 -7.52 -26.81 -18.11
CA VAL A 54 -6.72 -25.59 -18.10
C VAL A 54 -7.13 -24.71 -19.26
N ILE A 55 -7.68 -23.52 -18.96
CA ILE A 55 -8.06 -22.52 -19.96
C ILE A 55 -6.77 -22.00 -20.64
N LYS A 56 -6.84 -21.83 -21.97
CA LYS A 56 -5.77 -21.15 -22.71
C LYS A 56 -5.55 -19.74 -22.18
N TYR A 57 -4.29 -19.40 -21.93
CA TYR A 57 -3.94 -18.10 -21.34
C TYR A 57 -4.55 -16.92 -22.10
N GLU A 58 -4.36 -16.90 -23.42
CA GLU A 58 -4.84 -15.81 -24.26
C GLU A 58 -6.37 -15.74 -24.35
N ALA A 59 -7.07 -16.88 -24.17
CA ALA A 59 -8.53 -16.92 -24.20
C ALA A 59 -9.16 -16.21 -22.99
N ALA A 60 -8.46 -16.16 -21.87
CA ALA A 60 -8.91 -15.48 -20.65
C ALA A 60 -8.34 -14.05 -20.51
N LEU A 61 -7.29 -13.72 -21.27
CA LEU A 61 -6.51 -12.51 -21.08
C LEU A 61 -7.23 -11.28 -21.65
N HIS A 62 -7.39 -10.24 -20.82
CA HIS A 62 -7.68 -8.89 -21.30
C HIS A 62 -6.42 -8.27 -21.92
N GLY A 63 -5.30 -8.36 -21.21
CA GLY A 63 -3.99 -7.92 -21.66
C GLY A 63 -2.95 -7.93 -20.54
N GLU A 64 -1.81 -7.32 -20.80
CA GLU A 64 -0.69 -7.26 -19.86
C GLU A 64 -0.17 -5.84 -19.70
N VAL A 65 -0.01 -5.38 -18.47
CA VAL A 65 0.77 -4.18 -18.19
C VAL A 65 2.24 -4.56 -18.34
N LYS A 66 2.90 -4.03 -19.37
CA LYS A 66 4.27 -4.38 -19.71
C LYS A 66 5.27 -3.46 -19.04
N LYS A 67 6.33 -4.05 -18.48
CA LYS A 67 7.43 -3.34 -17.81
C LYS A 67 6.98 -2.34 -16.75
N PRO A 68 5.98 -2.67 -15.92
CA PRO A 68 5.51 -1.77 -14.88
C PRO A 68 6.54 -1.58 -13.76
N GLY A 69 7.43 -2.53 -13.56
CA GLY A 69 8.40 -2.66 -12.48
C GLY A 69 8.68 -4.12 -12.19
N LEU A 70 9.40 -4.43 -11.13
CA LEU A 70 9.71 -5.80 -10.73
C LEU A 70 9.04 -6.16 -9.40
N GLY A 71 8.34 -7.30 -9.43
CA GLY A 71 7.73 -7.88 -8.23
C GLY A 71 6.40 -7.26 -7.83
N PRO A 72 5.39 -7.21 -8.74
CA PRO A 72 4.04 -6.82 -8.35
C PRO A 72 3.47 -7.79 -7.32
N LEU A 73 2.85 -7.26 -6.25
CA LEU A 73 2.25 -8.07 -5.19
C LEU A 73 0.74 -7.90 -5.10
N HIS A 74 0.25 -6.70 -4.79
CA HIS A 74 -1.16 -6.41 -4.57
C HIS A 74 -1.61 -5.19 -5.35
N THR A 75 -2.88 -5.17 -5.71
CA THR A 75 -3.48 -4.10 -6.49
C THR A 75 -4.77 -3.64 -5.82
N GLU A 76 -4.89 -2.31 -5.67
CA GLU A 76 -6.10 -1.63 -5.20
C GLU A 76 -6.60 -0.68 -6.29
N PHE A 77 -7.86 -0.27 -6.20
CA PHE A 77 -8.52 0.47 -7.28
C PHE A 77 -9.14 1.78 -6.78
N ASP A 78 -9.28 2.74 -7.69
CA ASP A 78 -10.07 3.94 -7.45
C ASP A 78 -11.38 3.94 -8.26
N GLU A 79 -12.22 4.95 -8.01
CA GLU A 79 -13.49 5.14 -8.73
C GLU A 79 -13.34 5.56 -10.19
N LYS A 80 -12.12 5.92 -10.62
CA LYS A 80 -11.82 6.43 -11.97
C LYS A 80 -11.31 5.34 -12.93
N GLY A 81 -11.31 4.07 -12.48
CA GLY A 81 -10.77 2.94 -13.25
C GLY A 81 -9.26 2.84 -13.26
N ASN A 82 -8.58 3.50 -12.32
CA ASN A 82 -7.16 3.33 -12.13
C ASN A 82 -6.88 2.24 -11.09
N ALA A 83 -5.80 1.54 -11.32
CA ALA A 83 -5.23 0.55 -10.42
C ALA A 83 -3.91 1.06 -9.84
N TYR A 84 -3.66 0.72 -8.59
CA TYR A 84 -2.45 1.03 -7.85
C TYR A 84 -1.82 -0.29 -7.44
N THR A 85 -0.67 -0.61 -7.97
CA THR A 85 0.01 -1.88 -7.67
C THR A 85 1.29 -1.63 -6.91
N SER A 86 1.48 -2.39 -5.83
CA SER A 86 2.72 -2.39 -5.06
C SER A 86 3.79 -3.27 -5.72
N PHE A 87 5.02 -2.78 -5.78
CA PHE A 87 6.16 -3.49 -6.35
C PHE A 87 7.21 -3.77 -5.29
N PHE A 88 7.23 -4.98 -4.79
CA PHE A 88 8.10 -5.41 -3.68
C PHE A 88 9.58 -5.25 -3.98
N VAL A 89 10.03 -5.65 -5.17
CA VAL A 89 11.45 -5.61 -5.54
C VAL A 89 11.86 -4.21 -5.98
N SER A 90 11.06 -3.54 -6.81
CA SER A 90 11.34 -2.17 -7.25
C SER A 90 11.12 -1.14 -6.15
N SER A 91 10.37 -1.46 -5.08
CA SER A 91 10.04 -0.55 -3.97
C SER A 91 9.32 0.72 -4.45
N GLU A 92 8.21 0.53 -5.11
CA GLU A 92 7.40 1.61 -5.69
C GLU A 92 5.90 1.25 -5.72
N ILE A 93 5.06 2.26 -5.84
CA ILE A 93 3.66 2.11 -6.28
C ILE A 93 3.58 2.60 -7.72
N VAL A 94 2.91 1.84 -8.56
CA VAL A 94 2.61 2.21 -9.94
C VAL A 94 1.12 2.37 -10.13
N LYS A 95 0.71 3.55 -10.60
CA LYS A 95 -0.65 3.85 -11.03
C LYS A 95 -0.78 3.53 -12.50
N TRP A 96 -1.79 2.78 -12.88
CA TRP A 96 -2.06 2.40 -14.26
C TRP A 96 -3.57 2.29 -14.50
N ASN A 97 -4.01 2.37 -15.75
CA ASN A 97 -5.43 2.28 -16.09
C ASN A 97 -5.80 0.84 -16.45
N VAL A 98 -6.90 0.32 -15.86
CA VAL A 98 -7.33 -1.08 -16.01
C VAL A 98 -7.72 -1.43 -17.45
N GLN A 99 -8.35 -0.50 -18.18
CA GLN A 99 -8.81 -0.75 -19.55
C GLN A 99 -7.70 -0.59 -20.59
N SER A 100 -6.94 0.51 -20.51
CA SER A 100 -5.87 0.80 -21.49
C SER A 100 -4.57 0.06 -21.19
N LEU A 101 -4.40 -0.42 -19.94
CA LEU A 101 -3.16 -1.05 -19.44
C LEU A 101 -1.94 -0.12 -19.46
N GLU A 102 -2.16 1.18 -19.59
CA GLU A 102 -1.11 2.18 -19.61
C GLU A 102 -0.68 2.58 -18.20
N VAL A 103 0.62 2.67 -18.00
CA VAL A 103 1.19 3.22 -16.76
C VAL A 103 1.04 4.75 -16.81
N LEU A 104 0.38 5.29 -15.80
CA LEU A 104 0.06 6.73 -15.71
C LEU A 104 1.02 7.48 -14.79
N ASP A 105 1.48 6.81 -13.72
CA ASP A 105 2.37 7.41 -12.75
C ASP A 105 3.11 6.35 -11.92
N ARG A 106 4.19 6.76 -11.25
CA ARG A 106 4.93 5.94 -10.29
C ARG A 106 5.56 6.79 -9.22
N VAL A 107 5.60 6.27 -8.00
CA VAL A 107 6.27 6.90 -6.87
C VAL A 107 7.13 5.88 -6.14
N PRO A 108 8.35 6.27 -5.73
CA PRO A 108 9.16 5.41 -4.88
C PRO A 108 8.50 5.29 -3.49
N THR A 109 8.61 4.10 -2.92
CA THR A 109 8.27 3.86 -1.51
C THR A 109 9.54 3.54 -0.73
N TYR A 110 9.44 3.49 0.60
CA TYR A 110 10.45 2.77 1.35
C TYR A 110 10.40 1.29 0.98
N TYR A 111 11.38 0.52 1.43
CA TYR A 111 11.74 -0.73 0.80
C TYR A 111 10.75 -1.85 1.03
N SER A 112 10.67 -2.68 -0.01
CA SER A 112 9.92 -3.92 0.03
C SER A 112 8.46 -3.71 0.45
N ILE A 113 7.80 -2.74 -0.20
CA ILE A 113 6.37 -2.56 -0.02
C ILE A 113 5.64 -3.88 -0.24
N GLY A 114 4.77 -4.24 0.69
CA GLY A 114 3.89 -5.40 0.57
C GLY A 114 2.50 -5.01 0.09
N HIS A 115 1.55 -4.98 1.00
CA HIS A 115 0.22 -4.49 0.73
C HIS A 115 0.19 -2.96 0.58
N LEU A 116 -0.91 -2.51 0.03
CA LEU A 116 -1.32 -1.11 0.02
C LEU A 116 -2.82 -1.08 0.29
N SER A 117 -3.37 0.07 0.62
CA SER A 117 -4.81 0.24 0.72
C SER A 117 -5.26 1.55 0.09
N VAL A 118 -6.36 1.48 -0.65
CA VAL A 118 -7.14 2.63 -1.12
C VAL A 118 -8.50 2.54 -0.44
N PRO A 119 -9.02 3.62 0.18
CA PRO A 119 -10.33 3.55 0.85
C PRO A 119 -11.43 3.02 -0.06
N GLY A 120 -12.00 1.87 0.31
CA GLY A 120 -12.97 1.12 -0.48
C GLY A 120 -12.42 0.46 -1.73
N GLY A 121 -11.09 0.41 -1.91
CA GLY A 121 -10.43 -0.14 -3.10
C GLY A 121 -10.83 -1.58 -3.45
N PRO A 122 -10.98 -2.50 -2.48
CA PRO A 122 -11.43 -3.86 -2.76
C PRO A 122 -12.96 -4.00 -2.87
N THR A 123 -13.70 -2.90 -2.99
CA THR A 123 -15.16 -2.91 -3.08
C THR A 123 -15.66 -2.43 -4.44
N ALA A 124 -16.97 -2.62 -4.70
CA ALA A 124 -17.60 -2.11 -5.90
C ALA A 124 -17.73 -0.57 -5.96
N LYS A 125 -17.41 0.12 -4.86
CA LYS A 125 -17.51 1.59 -4.75
C LYS A 125 -16.30 2.17 -4.02
N PRO A 126 -15.13 2.18 -4.62
CA PRO A 126 -13.98 2.91 -4.08
C PRO A 126 -14.33 4.40 -3.90
N HIS A 127 -13.83 5.02 -2.83
CA HIS A 127 -14.17 6.40 -2.51
C HIS A 127 -12.98 7.20 -1.96
N GLY A 128 -11.80 6.60 -1.98
CA GLY A 128 -10.61 7.18 -1.38
C GLY A 128 -9.89 8.16 -2.27
N LYS A 129 -9.27 9.16 -1.63
CA LYS A 129 -8.34 10.11 -2.25
C LYS A 129 -6.89 9.85 -1.88
N TYR A 130 -6.64 8.73 -1.23
CA TYR A 130 -5.32 8.37 -0.72
C TYR A 130 -5.01 6.92 -1.02
N VAL A 131 -3.73 6.61 -1.16
CA VAL A 131 -3.20 5.26 -1.09
C VAL A 131 -2.18 5.18 0.04
N VAL A 132 -2.27 4.16 0.86
CA VAL A 132 -1.31 3.88 1.93
C VAL A 132 -0.42 2.73 1.52
N ALA A 133 0.89 2.95 1.53
CA ALA A 133 1.91 1.94 1.28
C ALA A 133 2.38 1.33 2.60
N TYR A 134 2.43 0.00 2.70
CA TYR A 134 2.96 -0.71 3.87
C TYR A 134 4.32 -1.31 3.55
N ASN A 135 5.38 -0.73 4.12
CA ASN A 135 6.76 -1.11 3.85
C ASN A 135 7.21 -2.22 4.79
N LYS A 136 7.23 -3.46 4.27
CA LYS A 136 7.36 -4.69 5.05
C LYS A 136 8.74 -4.95 5.64
N ILE A 137 9.77 -4.80 4.84
CA ILE A 137 11.11 -5.28 5.17
C ILE A 137 12.10 -4.16 4.90
N THR A 138 12.18 -3.21 5.85
CA THR A 138 13.12 -2.10 5.70
C THR A 138 14.43 -2.35 6.43
N LYS A 139 14.39 -3.08 7.54
CA LYS A 139 15.49 -3.16 8.48
C LYS A 139 16.74 -3.85 7.94
N ASP A 140 16.61 -4.88 7.14
CA ASP A 140 17.76 -5.70 6.72
C ASP A 140 18.51 -5.12 5.51
N ARG A 141 17.95 -4.11 4.86
CA ARG A 141 18.54 -3.54 3.64
C ARG A 141 19.74 -2.63 3.89
N TYR A 142 19.85 -2.08 5.09
CA TYR A 142 20.89 -1.11 5.46
C TYR A 142 21.77 -1.52 6.62
N LEU A 143 21.69 -2.77 7.05
CA LEU A 143 22.49 -3.28 8.18
C LEU A 143 23.96 -2.91 8.16
N PRO A 144 24.67 -2.84 7.03
CA PRO A 144 26.08 -2.45 7.03
C PRO A 144 26.33 -0.96 7.13
N THR A 145 25.33 -0.09 6.96
CA THR A 145 25.54 1.34 6.70
C THR A 145 25.01 2.28 7.76
N GLY A 146 24.36 1.78 8.79
CA GLY A 146 23.86 2.64 9.87
C GLY A 146 22.58 2.13 10.54
N PRO A 147 21.94 2.98 11.35
CA PRO A 147 20.70 2.60 12.02
C PRO A 147 19.64 2.21 10.99
N GLU A 148 19.00 1.10 11.26
CA GLU A 148 17.94 0.60 10.43
C GLU A 148 16.82 1.62 10.32
N LEU A 149 16.32 1.81 9.11
CA LEU A 149 15.08 2.54 8.93
C LEU A 149 13.95 1.74 9.57
N THR A 150 13.17 2.42 10.38
CA THR A 150 11.97 1.87 10.98
C THR A 150 11.03 1.41 9.89
N GLN A 151 10.40 0.27 10.07
CA GLN A 151 9.25 -0.11 9.24
C GLN A 151 8.24 1.03 9.26
N SER A 152 7.60 1.30 8.12
CA SER A 152 6.80 2.51 7.97
C SER A 152 5.56 2.29 7.14
N ALA A 153 4.62 3.21 7.25
CA ALA A 153 3.55 3.40 6.31
C ALA A 153 3.66 4.80 5.69
N GLN A 154 3.41 4.88 4.39
CA GLN A 154 3.47 6.12 3.64
C GLN A 154 2.11 6.42 3.02
N LEU A 155 1.61 7.64 3.23
CA LEU A 155 0.34 8.12 2.70
C LEU A 155 0.59 8.99 1.46
N TYR A 156 -0.02 8.62 0.35
CA TYR A 156 0.03 9.39 -0.89
C TYR A 156 -1.34 9.90 -1.27
N ASP A 157 -1.43 11.19 -1.62
CA ASP A 157 -2.62 11.79 -2.23
C ASP A 157 -2.72 11.33 -3.69
N ILE A 158 -3.89 10.79 -4.07
CA ILE A 158 -4.20 10.31 -5.41
C ILE A 158 -5.36 11.08 -6.06
N SER A 159 -5.79 12.18 -5.48
CA SER A 159 -6.89 13.00 -6.02
C SER A 159 -6.55 13.65 -7.36
N GLY A 160 -5.28 13.92 -7.61
CA GLY A 160 -4.75 14.46 -8.87
C GLY A 160 -4.26 13.38 -9.85
N ASP A 161 -3.65 13.86 -10.95
CA ASP A 161 -3.07 12.97 -11.96
C ASP A 161 -1.82 12.24 -11.41
N LYS A 162 -1.06 12.93 -10.58
CA LYS A 162 0.17 12.43 -9.97
C LYS A 162 -0.04 12.10 -8.49
N MET A 163 0.58 11.01 -8.06
CA MET A 163 0.62 10.63 -6.64
C MET A 163 1.61 11.52 -5.89
N GLN A 164 1.20 12.05 -4.72
CA GLN A 164 2.04 12.94 -3.92
C GLN A 164 2.17 12.40 -2.49
N LEU A 165 3.39 12.21 -2.02
CA LEU A 165 3.64 11.84 -0.62
C LEU A 165 3.16 12.97 0.30
N VAL A 166 2.26 12.63 1.21
CA VAL A 166 1.66 13.56 2.17
C VAL A 166 2.20 13.31 3.57
N LEU A 167 2.34 12.04 3.93
CA LEU A 167 2.76 11.66 5.28
C LEU A 167 3.59 10.37 5.19
N ASP A 168 4.65 10.34 5.97
CA ASP A 168 5.46 9.18 6.25
C ASP A 168 5.53 9.00 7.76
N PHE A 169 5.22 7.80 8.23
CA PHE A 169 5.21 7.54 9.67
C PHE A 169 5.75 6.14 9.99
N PRO A 170 6.56 6.06 11.07
CA PRO A 170 7.09 4.80 11.51
C PRO A 170 6.00 3.91 12.09
N THR A 171 6.13 2.60 11.89
CA THR A 171 5.25 1.60 12.50
C THR A 171 6.00 0.77 13.53
N THR A 172 5.27 0.24 14.48
CA THR A 172 5.82 -0.72 15.44
C THR A 172 5.67 -2.13 14.89
N GLY A 173 6.76 -2.67 14.38
CA GLY A 173 6.78 -3.94 13.69
C GLY A 173 6.36 -3.81 12.22
N GLU A 174 6.33 -4.93 11.51
CA GLU A 174 5.99 -4.98 10.10
C GLU A 174 4.52 -4.62 9.85
N PRO A 175 4.23 -3.56 9.10
CA PRO A 175 2.87 -3.26 8.70
C PRO A 175 2.48 -4.21 7.56
N HIS A 176 1.60 -5.17 7.84
CA HIS A 176 1.25 -6.18 6.84
C HIS A 176 0.09 -5.73 5.97
N TYR A 177 -1.04 -5.45 6.60
CA TYR A 177 -2.28 -5.09 5.93
C TYR A 177 -3.13 -4.18 6.81
N ALA A 178 -3.89 -3.29 6.20
CA ALA A 178 -4.92 -2.49 6.86
C ALA A 178 -6.01 -2.10 5.87
N GLU A 179 -7.19 -1.88 6.40
CA GLU A 179 -8.34 -1.37 5.66
C GLU A 179 -8.71 0.02 6.15
N SER A 180 -9.24 0.82 5.24
CA SER A 180 -9.76 2.15 5.55
C SER A 180 -11.26 2.09 5.74
N ILE A 181 -11.73 2.64 6.84
CA ILE A 181 -13.15 2.70 7.17
C ILE A 181 -13.58 4.17 7.19
N PRO A 182 -14.70 4.54 6.56
CA PRO A 182 -15.24 5.89 6.65
C PRO A 182 -15.47 6.33 8.09
N ALA A 183 -15.02 7.53 8.45
CA ALA A 183 -15.09 8.03 9.81
C ALA A 183 -16.54 8.10 10.35
N GLU A 184 -17.50 8.40 9.50
CA GLU A 184 -18.91 8.40 9.85
C GLU A 184 -19.46 7.03 10.25
N MET A 185 -18.82 5.94 9.84
CA MET A 185 -19.19 4.59 10.26
C MET A 185 -18.58 4.23 11.62
N VAL A 186 -17.41 4.75 11.94
CA VAL A 186 -16.66 4.43 13.15
C VAL A 186 -17.06 5.32 14.30
N MET A 187 -17.16 6.64 14.09
CA MET A 187 -17.36 7.62 15.15
C MET A 187 -18.64 7.39 15.99
N PRO A 188 -19.81 7.05 15.41
CA PRO A 188 -20.99 6.75 16.20
C PRO A 188 -20.86 5.52 17.10
N ASN A 189 -19.96 4.61 16.75
CA ASN A 189 -19.75 3.34 17.43
C ASN A 189 -18.51 3.36 18.34
N SER A 190 -17.74 4.45 18.37
CA SER A 190 -16.59 4.54 19.25
C SER A 190 -17.04 4.79 20.68
N GLN A 191 -16.55 3.93 21.60
CA GLN A 191 -16.90 4.03 23.02
C GLN A 191 -16.25 5.23 23.68
N LYS A 192 -14.98 5.50 23.37
CA LYS A 192 -14.23 6.62 23.91
C LYS A 192 -13.01 6.93 23.05
N ILE A 193 -12.81 8.20 22.74
CA ILE A 193 -11.54 8.71 22.23
C ILE A 193 -10.80 9.33 23.41
N TYR A 194 -9.67 8.76 23.77
CA TYR A 194 -8.84 9.28 24.84
C TYR A 194 -8.04 10.47 24.33
N LYS A 195 -8.05 11.55 25.09
CA LYS A 195 -7.06 12.61 24.89
C LYS A 195 -5.68 12.07 25.25
N LEU A 196 -4.64 12.65 24.65
CA LEU A 196 -3.28 12.19 24.90
C LEU A 196 -2.92 12.25 26.39
N GLU A 197 -3.37 13.29 27.10
CA GLU A 197 -3.14 13.46 28.54
C GLU A 197 -3.86 12.41 29.41
N GLU A 198 -4.92 11.79 28.89
CA GLU A 198 -5.67 10.72 29.56
C GLU A 198 -5.06 9.34 29.28
N ASN A 199 -4.17 9.22 28.29
CA ASN A 199 -3.55 7.96 27.92
C ASN A 199 -2.45 7.59 28.93
N LYS A 200 -2.76 6.62 29.78
CA LYS A 200 -1.83 6.13 30.81
C LYS A 200 -0.91 5.02 30.32
N HIS A 201 -0.92 4.72 29.04
CA HIS A 201 -0.04 3.69 28.49
C HIS A 201 1.43 4.12 28.63
N PRO A 202 2.33 3.23 29.10
CA PRO A 202 3.74 3.59 29.35
C PRO A 202 4.50 4.03 28.10
N TYR A 203 3.99 3.74 26.92
CA TYR A 203 4.54 4.15 25.63
C TYR A 203 3.70 5.24 24.94
N ALA A 204 2.74 5.85 25.64
CA ALA A 204 2.05 7.02 25.10
C ALA A 204 3.08 8.14 24.93
N THR A 205 3.16 8.70 23.73
CA THR A 205 4.04 9.83 23.44
C THR A 205 3.52 11.08 24.12
N LEU A 206 4.41 11.88 24.64
CA LEU A 206 4.11 13.24 25.07
C LEU A 206 3.72 14.06 23.82
N GLY A 207 2.54 14.72 23.86
CA GLY A 207 2.08 15.56 22.77
C GLY A 207 2.85 16.86 22.66
N GLU A 208 2.56 17.64 21.63
CA GLU A 208 2.99 19.02 21.51
C GLU A 208 2.67 19.78 22.81
N GLY A 209 3.63 20.52 23.34
CA GLY A 209 3.50 21.29 24.57
C GLY A 209 3.96 20.58 25.84
N GLN A 210 4.35 19.33 25.78
CA GLN A 210 5.03 18.65 26.88
C GLN A 210 6.56 18.71 26.80
N ALA A 211 7.08 19.23 25.70
CA ALA A 211 8.46 19.65 25.65
C ALA A 211 8.64 20.90 26.50
N LYS A 212 9.65 20.86 27.34
CA LYS A 212 9.95 21.97 28.24
C LYS A 212 11.22 22.66 27.79
N VAL A 213 11.16 23.97 27.61
CA VAL A 213 12.31 24.80 27.37
C VAL A 213 12.52 25.71 28.57
N GLU A 214 13.66 25.63 29.20
CA GLU A 214 14.04 26.49 30.33
C GLU A 214 15.27 27.31 29.97
N ARG A 215 15.22 28.63 30.25
CA ARG A 215 16.39 29.52 30.16
C ARG A 215 16.96 29.74 31.53
N LYS A 216 18.26 29.40 31.70
CA LYS A 216 19.02 29.62 32.95
C LYS A 216 20.24 30.48 32.64
N GLY A 217 20.03 31.79 32.71
CA GLY A 217 21.09 32.74 32.35
C GLY A 217 21.42 32.69 30.85
N LYS A 218 22.62 32.26 30.48
CA LYS A 218 23.07 32.10 29.10
C LYS A 218 22.77 30.70 28.52
N GLU A 219 22.27 29.79 29.34
CA GLU A 219 22.00 28.41 28.94
C GLU A 219 20.52 28.22 28.60
N VAL A 220 20.26 27.44 27.58
CA VAL A 220 18.93 27.00 27.20
C VAL A 220 18.87 25.48 27.38
N HIS A 221 18.02 25.02 28.28
CA HIS A 221 17.80 23.63 28.57
C HIS A 221 16.53 23.18 27.81
N VAL A 222 16.66 22.25 26.87
CA VAL A 222 15.55 21.69 26.13
C VAL A 222 15.33 20.25 26.59
N TYR A 223 14.15 19.98 27.14
CA TYR A 223 13.73 18.63 27.53
C TYR A 223 12.93 18.02 26.40
N MET A 224 13.43 16.93 25.86
CA MET A 224 12.84 16.24 24.72
C MET A 224 12.52 14.80 25.07
N THR A 225 11.52 14.25 24.41
CA THR A 225 11.24 12.83 24.47
C THR A 225 11.72 12.18 23.17
N ALA A 226 12.51 11.13 23.29
CA ALA A 226 12.94 10.31 22.17
C ALA A 226 12.41 8.90 22.36
N ILE A 227 11.52 8.44 21.46
CA ILE A 227 10.97 7.10 21.48
C ILE A 227 11.07 6.53 20.07
N ARG A 228 11.84 5.45 19.91
CA ARG A 228 11.96 4.71 18.66
C ARG A 228 12.23 5.60 17.44
N SER A 229 13.24 6.43 17.52
CA SER A 229 13.65 7.37 16.47
C SER A 229 12.69 8.54 16.21
N HIS A 230 11.70 8.73 17.05
CA HIS A 230 10.85 9.91 17.03
C HIS A 230 11.26 10.88 18.15
N LEU A 231 11.48 12.13 17.80
CA LEU A 231 11.78 13.20 18.74
C LEU A 231 10.56 14.10 18.91
N THR A 232 10.22 14.45 20.16
CA THR A 232 9.16 15.41 20.44
C THR A 232 9.70 16.47 21.38
N PRO A 233 9.74 17.73 20.97
CA PRO A 233 9.36 18.25 19.65
C PRO A 233 10.37 17.88 18.56
N ASP A 234 9.90 17.82 17.31
CA ASP A 234 10.71 17.52 16.12
C ASP A 234 11.35 18.78 15.51
N ASN A 235 10.90 19.96 15.95
CA ASN A 235 11.42 21.25 15.54
C ASN A 235 11.71 22.13 16.75
N ILE A 236 12.92 22.69 16.81
CA ILE A 236 13.38 23.58 17.90
C ILE A 236 14.03 24.78 17.24
N GLU A 237 13.42 25.94 17.43
CA GLU A 237 14.01 27.23 17.05
C GLU A 237 14.69 27.88 18.27
N GLY A 238 15.97 28.25 18.10
CA GLY A 238 16.82 28.81 19.15
C GLY A 238 17.05 30.31 19.05
#